data_eb0dc5447945244cd15e4de91240aa7d
#
_entry.id   eb0dc5447945244cd15e4de91240aa7d
#
_cell.length_a   1.000
_cell.length_b   1.000
_cell.length_c   1.000
_cell.angle_alpha   90.00
_cell.angle_beta   90.00
_cell.angle_gamma   90.00
#
_symmetry.space_group_name_H-M   'P 1'
#
loop_
_entity.id
_entity.type
_entity.pdbx_description
1 polymer ?
#
loop_
_entity_poly.entity_id
_entity_poly.type
_entity_poly.pdbx_seq_one_letter_code
_entity_poly.pdbx_strand_id
1 'polypeptide(L)'
;MRVLVTGASGYIGSRLIPSLVEAGHEVVAGGRHPDELDEFAWRPDVTTVELDITDEQTVLDAVEGMDGVVYLVHSMEGADFVDRDREAAELMARVCEKHSVDRIVYLSGLVPPGDLSDHLRSRAEVETIFLDSAVPATVLRAAMIVGAGSTSFELMRRMSERVPVVPVPSWMRRSLQPLAVEDVVEVLTQALAGPTRNRHYDVGGDEVLSYRELLALFADVAGLWRPQFVVPLVPHRVVSEIVALVAGIPRGTVNALVESLSHDMVCQEDAVRRDLVPGHTFTSMREAFERSLQGETRATSASGDIQGEAPTDDL
;
A
#
# COMPACT_ATOMS: atom_id res chain seq x y z
N MET A 1 -6.68 -15.30 -16.55
CA MET A 1 -7.18 -13.95 -16.86
C MET A 1 -6.00 -13.11 -17.33
N ARG A 2 -6.24 -12.18 -18.25
CA ARG A 2 -5.26 -11.16 -18.63
C ARG A 2 -5.47 -9.92 -17.76
N VAL A 3 -4.46 -9.54 -17.01
CA VAL A 3 -4.59 -8.58 -15.90
C VAL A 3 -3.60 -7.44 -16.05
N LEU A 4 -4.11 -6.20 -16.07
CA LEU A 4 -3.29 -5.01 -15.99
C LEU A 4 -2.98 -4.70 -14.53
N VAL A 5 -1.70 -4.55 -14.20
CA VAL A 5 -1.24 -4.04 -12.91
C VAL A 5 -0.73 -2.61 -13.12
N THR A 6 -1.44 -1.62 -12.59
CA THR A 6 -0.97 -0.22 -12.62
C THR A 6 0.05 0.01 -11.52
N GLY A 7 1.06 0.86 -11.74
CA GLY A 7 2.10 1.08 -10.74
C GLY A 7 2.97 -0.16 -10.52
N ALA A 8 3.32 -0.85 -11.59
CA ALA A 8 4.07 -2.11 -11.57
C ALA A 8 5.46 -2.01 -10.94
N SER A 9 6.14 -0.85 -11.07
CA SER A 9 7.44 -0.57 -10.43
C SER A 9 7.33 -0.22 -8.95
N GLY A 10 6.12 0.09 -8.45
CA GLY A 10 5.90 0.49 -7.07
C GLY A 10 6.06 -0.66 -6.08
N TYR A 11 6.12 -0.30 -4.79
CA TYR A 11 6.34 -1.22 -3.67
C TYR A 11 5.41 -2.44 -3.66
N ILE A 12 4.12 -2.25 -3.88
CA ILE A 12 3.13 -3.34 -3.92
C ILE A 12 3.12 -4.01 -5.30
N GLY A 13 3.15 -3.21 -6.38
CA GLY A 13 3.06 -3.74 -7.75
C GLY A 13 4.16 -4.75 -8.06
N SER A 14 5.41 -4.41 -7.74
CA SER A 14 6.56 -5.28 -7.99
C SER A 14 6.51 -6.60 -7.23
N ARG A 15 5.86 -6.63 -6.06
CA ARG A 15 5.67 -7.83 -5.23
C ARG A 15 4.44 -8.64 -5.61
N LEU A 16 3.42 -7.98 -6.13
CA LEU A 16 2.18 -8.62 -6.54
C LEU A 16 2.36 -9.40 -7.86
N ILE A 17 3.10 -8.83 -8.81
CA ILE A 17 3.27 -9.40 -10.15
C ILE A 17 3.70 -10.88 -10.13
N PRO A 18 4.75 -11.29 -9.40
CA PRO A 18 5.14 -12.70 -9.32
C PRO A 18 4.03 -13.61 -8.79
N SER A 19 3.30 -13.14 -7.78
CA SER A 19 2.19 -13.93 -7.20
C SER A 19 1.04 -14.11 -8.18
N LEU A 20 0.76 -13.11 -9.03
CA LEU A 20 -0.25 -13.23 -10.07
C LEU A 20 0.20 -14.19 -11.20
N VAL A 21 1.47 -14.15 -11.58
CA VAL A 21 2.06 -15.09 -12.56
C VAL A 21 2.00 -16.52 -12.00
N GLU A 22 2.39 -16.73 -10.75
CA GLU A 22 2.31 -18.04 -10.07
C GLU A 22 0.87 -18.55 -9.96
N ALA A 23 -0.10 -17.64 -9.78
CA ALA A 23 -1.53 -17.97 -9.80
C ALA A 23 -2.09 -18.26 -11.21
N GLY A 24 -1.26 -18.17 -12.25
CA GLY A 24 -1.62 -18.50 -13.63
C GLY A 24 -2.32 -17.37 -14.40
N HIS A 25 -2.14 -16.14 -13.98
CA HIS A 25 -2.61 -14.97 -14.73
C HIS A 25 -1.60 -14.57 -15.81
N GLU A 26 -2.09 -14.05 -16.94
CA GLU A 26 -1.29 -13.34 -17.92
C GLU A 26 -1.21 -11.87 -17.46
N VAL A 27 -0.03 -11.47 -16.96
CA VAL A 27 0.15 -10.14 -16.37
C VAL A 27 0.67 -9.14 -17.40
N VAL A 28 0.03 -7.98 -17.45
CA VAL A 28 0.49 -6.80 -18.16
C VAL A 28 0.90 -5.75 -17.12
N ALA A 29 2.20 -5.46 -17.05
CA ALA A 29 2.78 -4.52 -16.11
C ALA A 29 2.77 -3.11 -16.70
N GLY A 30 1.96 -2.21 -16.13
CA GLY A 30 1.81 -0.83 -16.56
C GLY A 30 2.72 0.13 -15.77
N GLY A 31 3.50 0.93 -16.49
CA GLY A 31 4.35 1.96 -15.90
C GLY A 31 4.62 3.11 -16.87
N ARG A 32 4.93 4.30 -16.35
CA ARG A 32 5.23 5.48 -17.18
C ARG A 32 6.47 5.30 -18.07
N HIS A 33 7.41 4.52 -17.59
CA HIS A 33 8.67 4.21 -18.26
C HIS A 33 8.87 2.69 -18.27
N PRO A 34 8.37 1.98 -19.29
CA PRO A 34 8.43 0.52 -19.36
C PRO A 34 9.87 -0.04 -19.28
N ASP A 35 10.85 0.72 -19.73
CA ASP A 35 12.27 0.32 -19.69
C ASP A 35 12.80 0.19 -18.24
N GLU A 36 12.24 0.93 -17.29
CA GLU A 36 12.58 0.81 -15.86
C GLU A 36 12.13 -0.52 -15.27
N LEU A 37 11.16 -1.19 -15.91
CA LEU A 37 10.67 -2.50 -15.49
C LEU A 37 11.62 -3.64 -15.88
N ASP A 38 12.60 -3.39 -16.75
CA ASP A 38 13.57 -4.40 -17.19
C ASP A 38 14.54 -4.83 -16.07
N GLU A 39 14.62 -4.05 -14.99
CA GLU A 39 15.44 -4.37 -13.82
C GLU A 39 14.83 -5.42 -12.90
N PHE A 40 13.53 -5.71 -13.03
CA PHE A 40 12.85 -6.68 -12.19
C PHE A 40 13.02 -8.12 -12.68
N ALA A 41 13.23 -9.06 -11.76
CA ALA A 41 13.42 -10.47 -12.08
C ALA A 41 12.23 -11.12 -12.78
N TRP A 42 11.02 -10.63 -12.52
CA TRP A 42 9.78 -11.11 -13.16
C TRP A 42 9.56 -10.57 -14.59
N ARG A 43 10.40 -9.67 -15.05
CA ARG A 43 10.26 -9.04 -16.38
C ARG A 43 10.11 -10.03 -17.55
N PRO A 44 10.84 -11.15 -17.60
CA PRO A 44 10.69 -12.14 -18.67
C PRO A 44 9.34 -12.84 -18.73
N ASP A 45 8.59 -12.84 -17.62
CA ASP A 45 7.36 -13.59 -17.45
C ASP A 45 6.09 -12.76 -17.74
N VAL A 46 6.27 -11.46 -18.05
CA VAL A 46 5.15 -10.51 -18.20
C VAL A 46 5.29 -9.67 -19.48
N THR A 47 4.17 -9.09 -19.92
CA THR A 47 4.17 -8.04 -20.93
C THR A 47 4.24 -6.69 -20.22
N THR A 48 5.02 -5.74 -20.74
CA THR A 48 5.05 -4.36 -20.23
C THR A 48 4.32 -3.41 -21.18
N VAL A 49 3.71 -2.38 -20.64
CA VAL A 49 3.01 -1.35 -21.41
C VAL A 49 3.27 0.03 -20.80
N GLU A 50 3.41 1.04 -21.67
CA GLU A 50 3.43 2.42 -21.22
C GLU A 50 2.05 2.80 -20.66
N LEU A 51 2.04 3.34 -19.44
CA LEU A 51 0.82 3.75 -18.76
C LEU A 51 1.08 4.99 -17.90
N ASP A 52 0.61 6.13 -18.40
CA ASP A 52 0.37 7.31 -17.58
C ASP A 52 -1.13 7.38 -17.29
N ILE A 53 -1.53 7.24 -16.03
CA ILE A 53 -2.94 7.26 -15.64
C ILE A 53 -3.65 8.59 -15.88
N THR A 54 -2.90 9.64 -16.23
CA THR A 54 -3.43 10.97 -16.58
C THR A 54 -3.54 11.19 -18.09
N ASP A 55 -3.00 10.27 -18.89
CA ASP A 55 -3.07 10.32 -20.36
C ASP A 55 -4.09 9.29 -20.88
N GLU A 56 -5.18 9.81 -21.47
CA GLU A 56 -6.29 8.98 -21.96
C GLU A 56 -5.83 7.94 -23.00
N GLN A 57 -4.88 8.28 -23.88
CA GLN A 57 -4.46 7.36 -24.92
C GLN A 57 -3.68 6.18 -24.33
N THR A 58 -2.75 6.42 -23.41
CA THR A 58 -2.00 5.34 -22.79
C THR A 58 -2.89 4.43 -21.94
N VAL A 59 -3.91 4.99 -21.27
CA VAL A 59 -4.91 4.21 -20.53
C VAL A 59 -5.75 3.34 -21.46
N LEU A 60 -6.19 3.88 -22.60
CA LEU A 60 -6.95 3.12 -23.62
C LEU A 60 -6.11 1.94 -24.14
N ASP A 61 -4.87 2.20 -24.53
CA ASP A 61 -3.97 1.18 -25.08
C ASP A 61 -3.64 0.10 -24.04
N ALA A 62 -3.44 0.49 -22.78
CA ALA A 62 -3.12 -0.44 -21.70
C ALA A 62 -4.30 -1.32 -21.27
N VAL A 63 -5.54 -0.82 -21.34
CA VAL A 63 -6.73 -1.55 -20.89
C VAL A 63 -7.31 -2.44 -22.01
N GLU A 64 -6.90 -2.25 -23.26
CA GLU A 64 -7.43 -3.04 -24.38
C GLU A 64 -7.17 -4.54 -24.20
N GLY A 65 -8.23 -5.34 -24.20
CA GLY A 65 -8.18 -6.79 -24.07
C GLY A 65 -7.81 -7.31 -22.69
N MET A 66 -7.96 -6.49 -21.64
CA MET A 66 -7.80 -6.93 -20.25
C MET A 66 -9.11 -7.50 -19.69
N ASP A 67 -8.98 -8.60 -18.92
CA ASP A 67 -10.10 -9.16 -18.15
C ASP A 67 -10.24 -8.46 -16.81
N GLY A 68 -9.15 -7.97 -16.22
CA GLY A 68 -9.13 -7.31 -14.92
C GLY A 68 -8.05 -6.26 -14.80
N VAL A 69 -8.28 -5.31 -13.88
CA VAL A 69 -7.31 -4.26 -13.55
C VAL A 69 -7.04 -4.26 -12.05
N VAL A 70 -5.76 -4.28 -11.67
CA VAL A 70 -5.32 -4.00 -10.30
C VAL A 70 -4.80 -2.57 -10.27
N TYR A 71 -5.53 -1.70 -9.56
CA TYR A 71 -5.23 -0.28 -9.48
C TYR A 71 -4.46 0.02 -8.20
N LEU A 72 -3.16 0.35 -8.35
CA LEU A 72 -2.23 0.59 -7.22
C LEU A 72 -1.65 2.00 -7.19
N VAL A 73 -1.99 2.82 -8.18
CA VAL A 73 -1.44 4.17 -8.31
C VAL A 73 -2.18 5.15 -7.41
N HIS A 74 -1.43 5.98 -6.73
CA HIS A 74 -1.94 7.14 -5.99
C HIS A 74 -0.84 8.19 -5.91
N SER A 75 -1.24 9.45 -5.74
CA SER A 75 -0.31 10.56 -5.55
C SER A 75 -0.30 11.01 -4.09
N MET A 76 0.85 11.40 -3.57
CA MET A 76 0.96 12.04 -2.25
C MET A 76 1.65 13.40 -2.33
N GLU A 77 2.05 13.85 -3.51
CA GLU A 77 2.79 15.08 -3.72
C GLU A 77 2.04 16.08 -4.62
N GLY A 78 2.23 17.35 -4.28
CA GLY A 78 1.63 18.48 -5.00
C GLY A 78 0.32 18.96 -4.36
N ALA A 79 -0.04 20.22 -4.63
CA ALA A 79 -1.26 20.82 -4.08
C ALA A 79 -2.55 20.23 -4.67
N ASP A 80 -2.45 19.67 -5.88
CA ASP A 80 -3.59 19.22 -6.68
C ASP A 80 -3.70 17.68 -6.76
N PHE A 81 -3.02 16.95 -5.86
CA PHE A 81 -2.99 15.48 -5.94
C PHE A 81 -4.38 14.85 -5.79
N VAL A 82 -5.26 15.42 -4.97
CA VAL A 82 -6.63 14.92 -4.79
C VAL A 82 -7.41 14.99 -6.09
N ASP A 83 -7.32 16.13 -6.81
CA ASP A 83 -8.02 16.31 -8.09
C ASP A 83 -7.43 15.37 -9.16
N ARG A 84 -6.11 15.22 -9.21
CA ARG A 84 -5.44 14.30 -10.14
C ARG A 84 -5.82 12.83 -9.90
N ASP A 85 -5.84 12.39 -8.64
CA ASP A 85 -6.22 11.02 -8.31
C ASP A 85 -7.68 10.74 -8.68
N ARG A 86 -8.58 11.73 -8.44
CA ARG A 86 -9.98 11.64 -8.85
C ARG A 86 -10.12 11.53 -10.36
N GLU A 87 -9.50 12.44 -11.13
CA GLU A 87 -9.58 12.45 -12.59
C GLU A 87 -9.01 11.17 -13.21
N ALA A 88 -7.89 10.66 -12.67
CA ALA A 88 -7.28 9.42 -13.12
C ALA A 88 -8.18 8.20 -12.83
N ALA A 89 -8.83 8.14 -11.66
CA ALA A 89 -9.76 7.08 -11.33
C ALA A 89 -11.02 7.11 -12.21
N GLU A 90 -11.57 8.31 -12.47
CA GLU A 90 -12.69 8.48 -13.40
C GLU A 90 -12.33 8.05 -14.82
N LEU A 91 -11.14 8.40 -15.30
CA LEU A 91 -10.64 7.98 -16.60
C LEU A 91 -10.51 6.46 -16.66
N MET A 92 -9.85 5.84 -15.68
CA MET A 92 -9.68 4.39 -15.62
C MET A 92 -11.03 3.67 -15.60
N ALA A 93 -11.98 4.11 -14.78
CA ALA A 93 -13.32 3.52 -14.70
C ALA A 93 -14.07 3.57 -16.05
N ARG A 94 -14.06 4.74 -16.72
CA ARG A 94 -14.69 4.90 -18.06
C ARG A 94 -14.05 4.01 -19.11
N VAL A 95 -12.72 3.90 -19.11
CA VAL A 95 -11.99 3.07 -20.08
C VAL A 95 -12.23 1.59 -19.80
N CYS A 96 -12.23 1.16 -18.54
CA CYS A 96 -12.58 -0.22 -18.17
C CYS A 96 -14.01 -0.59 -18.61
N GLU A 97 -14.99 0.30 -18.44
CA GLU A 97 -16.36 0.10 -18.94
C GLU A 97 -16.38 -0.04 -20.46
N LYS A 98 -15.72 0.88 -21.18
CA LYS A 98 -15.65 0.86 -22.64
C LYS A 98 -15.08 -0.44 -23.21
N HIS A 99 -14.07 -1.01 -22.56
CA HIS A 99 -13.40 -2.24 -22.98
C HIS A 99 -13.99 -3.50 -22.34
N SER A 100 -15.10 -3.37 -21.61
CA SER A 100 -15.80 -4.49 -20.96
C SER A 100 -14.90 -5.31 -20.02
N VAL A 101 -14.07 -4.62 -19.25
CA VAL A 101 -13.28 -5.24 -18.19
C VAL A 101 -14.23 -5.86 -17.15
N ASP A 102 -13.95 -7.08 -16.72
CA ASP A 102 -14.83 -7.83 -15.81
C ASP A 102 -14.77 -7.32 -14.38
N ARG A 103 -13.61 -6.79 -13.93
CA ARG A 103 -13.38 -6.36 -12.55
C ARG A 103 -12.24 -5.36 -12.37
N ILE A 104 -12.36 -4.54 -11.33
CA ILE A 104 -11.29 -3.70 -10.80
C ILE A 104 -10.97 -4.16 -9.39
N VAL A 105 -9.69 -4.32 -9.05
CA VAL A 105 -9.21 -4.48 -7.67
C VAL A 105 -8.41 -3.23 -7.31
N TYR A 106 -8.86 -2.52 -6.28
CA TYR A 106 -8.21 -1.28 -5.84
C TYR A 106 -7.65 -1.43 -4.43
N LEU A 107 -6.36 -1.12 -4.25
CA LEU A 107 -5.74 -1.04 -2.94
C LEU A 107 -5.86 0.37 -2.37
N SER A 108 -6.75 0.53 -1.41
CA SER A 108 -7.00 1.77 -0.67
C SER A 108 -6.40 1.70 0.73
N GLY A 109 -6.57 2.77 1.51
CA GLY A 109 -6.26 2.78 2.95
C GLY A 109 -7.52 2.69 3.80
N LEU A 110 -7.38 2.29 5.06
CA LEU A 110 -8.47 2.35 6.04
C LEU A 110 -9.01 3.78 6.14
N VAL A 111 -10.33 3.90 6.20
CA VAL A 111 -11.05 5.17 6.32
C VAL A 111 -11.59 5.28 7.74
N PRO A 112 -10.90 5.97 8.66
CA PRO A 112 -11.37 6.16 10.02
C PRO A 112 -12.60 7.09 10.04
N PRO A 113 -13.45 7.00 11.07
CA PRO A 113 -14.57 7.93 11.25
C PRO A 113 -14.06 9.33 11.62
N GLY A 114 -14.73 10.37 11.14
CA GLY A 114 -14.43 11.78 11.44
C GLY A 114 -13.84 12.55 10.27
N ASP A 115 -13.13 13.64 10.56
CA ASP A 115 -12.50 14.46 9.54
C ASP A 115 -11.27 13.74 8.97
N LEU A 116 -11.25 13.57 7.67
CA LEU A 116 -10.17 12.88 6.95
C LEU A 116 -9.09 13.88 6.54
N SER A 117 -7.83 13.47 6.61
CA SER A 117 -6.75 14.15 5.92
C SER A 117 -6.98 14.16 4.41
N ASP A 118 -6.33 15.06 3.70
CA ASP A 118 -6.45 15.13 2.23
C ASP A 118 -6.08 13.80 1.57
N HIS A 119 -5.06 13.12 2.09
CA HIS A 119 -4.65 11.81 1.63
C HIS A 119 -5.73 10.73 1.81
N LEU A 120 -6.34 10.63 3.00
CA LEU A 120 -7.41 9.66 3.25
C LEU A 120 -8.68 10.02 2.47
N ARG A 121 -8.95 11.32 2.29
CA ARG A 121 -10.06 11.78 1.47
C ARG A 121 -9.90 11.40 0.00
N SER A 122 -8.72 11.63 -0.60
CA SER A 122 -8.42 11.21 -1.97
C SER A 122 -8.69 9.72 -2.17
N ARG A 123 -8.20 8.87 -1.26
CA ARG A 123 -8.43 7.42 -1.34
C ARG A 123 -9.91 7.04 -1.25
N ALA A 124 -10.67 7.71 -0.36
CA ALA A 124 -12.11 7.48 -0.22
C ALA A 124 -12.89 7.95 -1.45
N GLU A 125 -12.47 9.04 -2.10
CA GLU A 125 -13.05 9.51 -3.36
C GLU A 125 -12.80 8.50 -4.50
N VAL A 126 -11.57 8.04 -4.68
CA VAL A 126 -11.21 7.01 -5.68
C VAL A 126 -11.98 5.72 -5.43
N GLU A 127 -12.13 5.28 -4.19
CA GLU A 127 -12.96 4.14 -3.83
C GLU A 127 -14.40 4.32 -4.28
N THR A 128 -14.99 5.49 -3.99
CA THR A 128 -16.37 5.81 -4.37
C THR A 128 -16.54 5.76 -5.89
N ILE A 129 -15.61 6.32 -6.65
CA ILE A 129 -15.62 6.30 -8.12
C ILE A 129 -15.65 4.86 -8.64
N PHE A 130 -14.78 3.99 -8.13
CA PHE A 130 -14.74 2.61 -8.61
C PHE A 130 -15.99 1.81 -8.19
N LEU A 131 -16.49 1.99 -6.96
CA LEU A 131 -17.69 1.28 -6.48
C LEU A 131 -18.96 1.74 -7.20
N ASP A 132 -19.03 3.00 -7.64
CA ASP A 132 -20.16 3.57 -8.39
C ASP A 132 -20.04 3.34 -9.90
N SER A 133 -18.91 2.80 -10.37
CA SER A 133 -18.70 2.52 -11.80
C SER A 133 -19.51 1.33 -12.28
N ALA A 134 -19.66 1.22 -13.61
CA ALA A 134 -20.34 0.06 -14.23
C ALA A 134 -19.54 -1.24 -14.11
N VAL A 135 -18.23 -1.16 -13.91
CA VAL A 135 -17.35 -2.31 -13.70
C VAL A 135 -17.28 -2.63 -12.22
N PRO A 136 -17.64 -3.84 -11.77
CA PRO A 136 -17.59 -4.19 -10.35
C PRO A 136 -16.19 -4.05 -9.78
N ALA A 137 -16.08 -3.39 -8.62
CA ALA A 137 -14.81 -3.14 -7.95
C ALA A 137 -14.70 -3.83 -6.59
N THR A 138 -13.59 -4.51 -6.35
CA THR A 138 -13.19 -4.98 -5.02
C THR A 138 -12.19 -3.99 -4.45
N VAL A 139 -12.58 -3.25 -3.43
CA VAL A 139 -11.70 -2.26 -2.77
C VAL A 139 -11.13 -2.87 -1.49
N LEU A 140 -9.82 -2.88 -1.37
CA LEU A 140 -9.10 -3.36 -0.19
C LEU A 140 -8.60 -2.16 0.60
N ARG A 141 -9.22 -1.87 1.72
CA ARG A 141 -8.82 -0.81 2.66
C ARG A 141 -7.74 -1.34 3.59
N ALA A 142 -6.49 -1.29 3.16
CA ALA A 142 -5.38 -1.78 3.96
C ALA A 142 -5.03 -0.84 5.10
N ALA A 143 -4.70 -1.43 6.26
CA ALA A 143 -4.06 -0.75 7.35
C ALA A 143 -2.57 -0.43 7.01
N MET A 144 -1.77 -0.05 8.01
CA MET A 144 -0.34 0.16 7.84
C MET A 144 0.36 -1.11 7.34
N ILE A 145 0.98 -1.03 6.18
CA ILE A 145 1.71 -2.15 5.58
C ILE A 145 3.16 -2.15 6.06
N VAL A 146 3.61 -3.30 6.55
CA VAL A 146 4.96 -3.54 7.06
C VAL A 146 5.72 -4.49 6.13
N GLY A 147 6.90 -4.08 5.72
CA GLY A 147 7.81 -4.86 4.89
C GLY A 147 9.06 -4.06 4.54
N ALA A 148 10.17 -4.72 4.23
CA ALA A 148 11.40 -4.05 3.82
C ALA A 148 11.16 -3.14 2.62
N GLY A 149 11.56 -1.86 2.72
CA GLY A 149 11.35 -0.86 1.67
C GLY A 149 10.01 -0.12 1.73
N SER A 150 9.01 -0.56 2.54
CA SER A 150 7.81 0.26 2.68
C SER A 150 8.11 1.56 3.42
N THR A 151 7.51 2.66 3.00
CA THR A 151 7.75 3.99 3.59
C THR A 151 7.49 4.00 5.10
N SER A 152 6.42 3.35 5.54
CA SER A 152 6.06 3.27 6.96
C SER A 152 7.10 2.49 7.79
N PHE A 153 7.58 1.37 7.26
CA PHE A 153 8.63 0.57 7.91
C PHE A 153 9.96 1.33 7.93
N GLU A 154 10.38 1.91 6.79
CA GLU A 154 11.63 2.66 6.69
C GLU A 154 11.65 3.88 7.60
N LEU A 155 10.52 4.58 7.73
CA LEU A 155 10.38 5.68 8.66
C LEU A 155 10.60 5.22 10.11
N MET A 156 9.92 4.16 10.51
CA MET A 156 10.03 3.56 11.85
C MET A 156 11.45 3.06 12.11
N ARG A 157 12.06 2.37 11.16
CA ARG A 157 13.44 1.84 11.24
C ARG A 157 14.44 2.98 11.42
N ARG A 158 14.45 3.96 10.51
CA ARG A 158 15.38 5.09 10.56
C ARG A 158 15.23 5.92 11.84
N MET A 159 14.00 6.11 12.30
CA MET A 159 13.76 6.78 13.59
C MET A 159 14.32 5.97 14.76
N SER A 160 14.05 4.67 14.81
CA SER A 160 14.53 3.80 15.88
C SER A 160 16.05 3.66 15.90
N GLU A 161 16.71 3.67 14.74
CA GLU A 161 18.17 3.61 14.66
C GLU A 161 18.85 4.91 15.10
N ARG A 162 18.28 6.06 14.73
CA ARG A 162 18.92 7.38 14.89
C ARG A 162 18.56 8.08 16.20
N VAL A 163 17.40 7.75 16.80
CA VAL A 163 16.90 8.41 18.01
C VAL A 163 17.07 7.49 19.23
N PRO A 164 18.06 7.74 20.11
CA PRO A 164 18.35 6.84 21.23
C PRO A 164 17.29 6.83 22.33
N VAL A 165 16.50 7.90 22.45
CA VAL A 165 15.39 8.01 23.41
C VAL A 165 14.19 8.58 22.66
N VAL A 166 13.09 7.83 22.57
CA VAL A 166 11.98 8.13 21.69
C VAL A 166 10.89 8.95 22.42
N PRO A 167 10.73 10.25 22.08
CA PRO A 167 9.60 11.02 22.57
C PRO A 167 8.34 10.59 21.84
N VAL A 168 7.34 10.11 22.58
CA VAL A 168 6.04 9.70 22.01
C VAL A 168 4.98 10.74 22.35
N PRO A 169 4.49 11.50 21.38
CA PRO A 169 3.38 12.42 21.57
C PRO A 169 2.14 11.71 22.10
N SER A 170 1.35 12.39 22.92
CA SER A 170 0.18 11.77 23.57
C SER A 170 -0.88 11.27 22.58
N TRP A 171 -0.96 11.86 21.38
CA TRP A 171 -1.86 11.47 20.32
C TRP A 171 -1.43 10.19 19.57
N MET A 172 -0.17 9.76 19.69
CA MET A 172 0.33 8.47 19.14
C MET A 172 -0.08 7.24 19.96
N ARG A 173 -1.08 7.37 20.83
CA ARG A 173 -1.66 6.25 21.59
C ARG A 173 -2.81 5.57 20.85
N ARG A 174 -3.13 6.05 19.67
CA ARG A 174 -4.16 5.48 18.82
C ARG A 174 -3.81 4.07 18.41
N SER A 175 -4.84 3.27 18.19
CA SER A 175 -4.71 1.89 17.80
C SER A 175 -4.44 1.75 16.31
N LEU A 176 -3.54 0.84 15.96
CA LEU A 176 -3.22 0.43 14.60
C LEU A 176 -3.45 -1.08 14.50
N GLN A 177 -3.82 -1.52 13.31
CA GLN A 177 -3.90 -2.95 12.98
C GLN A 177 -3.00 -3.24 11.78
N PRO A 178 -1.65 -3.17 11.96
CA PRO A 178 -0.71 -3.32 10.88
C PRO A 178 -0.74 -4.72 10.29
N LEU A 179 -0.27 -4.86 9.04
CA LEU A 179 -0.19 -6.15 8.36
C LEU A 179 1.09 -6.25 7.54
N ALA A 180 1.57 -7.48 7.32
CA ALA A 180 2.73 -7.74 6.51
C ALA A 180 2.42 -7.55 5.02
N VAL A 181 3.41 -7.15 4.23
CA VAL A 181 3.26 -6.96 2.79
C VAL A 181 2.86 -8.25 2.08
N GLU A 182 3.37 -9.39 2.54
CA GLU A 182 3.04 -10.70 2.01
C GLU A 182 1.55 -11.02 2.12
N ASP A 183 0.94 -10.64 3.24
CA ASP A 183 -0.50 -10.81 3.46
C ASP A 183 -1.32 -9.89 2.55
N VAL A 184 -0.83 -8.67 2.27
CA VAL A 184 -1.47 -7.77 1.29
C VAL A 184 -1.43 -8.38 -0.10
N VAL A 185 -0.29 -8.91 -0.51
CA VAL A 185 -0.11 -9.57 -1.81
C VAL A 185 -1.05 -10.77 -1.94
N GLU A 186 -1.17 -11.60 -0.91
CA GLU A 186 -2.09 -12.74 -0.89
C GLU A 186 -3.55 -12.27 -1.03
N VAL A 187 -3.97 -11.27 -0.24
CA VAL A 187 -5.35 -10.75 -0.32
C VAL A 187 -5.65 -10.14 -1.68
N LEU A 188 -4.70 -9.40 -2.30
CA LEU A 188 -4.85 -8.86 -3.65
C LEU A 188 -5.01 -9.97 -4.70
N THR A 189 -4.17 -11.01 -4.61
CA THR A 189 -4.22 -12.18 -5.51
C THR A 189 -5.56 -12.88 -5.41
N GLN A 190 -6.06 -13.11 -4.21
CA GLN A 190 -7.35 -13.76 -3.97
C GLN A 190 -8.54 -12.88 -4.34
N ALA A 191 -8.44 -11.56 -4.17
CA ALA A 191 -9.47 -10.61 -4.63
C ALA A 191 -9.65 -10.65 -6.14
N LEU A 192 -8.57 -10.88 -6.89
CA LEU A 192 -8.60 -11.02 -8.33
C LEU A 192 -9.14 -12.38 -8.78
N ALA A 193 -8.70 -13.46 -8.12
CA ALA A 193 -9.08 -14.83 -8.46
C ALA A 193 -10.52 -15.20 -8.03
N GLY A 194 -11.01 -14.58 -6.96
CA GLY A 194 -12.30 -14.88 -6.34
C GLY A 194 -13.51 -14.38 -7.15
N PRO A 195 -14.73 -14.61 -6.63
CA PRO A 195 -15.95 -14.08 -7.23
C PRO A 195 -15.92 -12.54 -7.27
N THR A 196 -16.33 -11.97 -8.38
CA THR A 196 -16.44 -10.52 -8.53
C THR A 196 -17.47 -9.96 -7.53
N ARG A 197 -17.04 -8.99 -6.74
CA ARG A 197 -17.88 -8.33 -5.73
C ARG A 197 -17.72 -6.81 -5.84
N ASN A 198 -18.82 -6.10 -5.79
CA ASN A 198 -18.81 -4.63 -5.78
C ASN A 198 -18.90 -4.13 -4.34
N ARG A 199 -17.79 -4.13 -3.62
CA ARG A 199 -17.71 -3.68 -2.22
C ARG A 199 -16.28 -3.42 -1.76
N HIS A 200 -16.14 -2.77 -0.61
CA HIS A 200 -14.88 -2.70 0.10
C HIS A 200 -14.74 -3.82 1.16
N TYR A 201 -13.50 -4.07 1.52
CA TYR A 201 -13.05 -4.92 2.64
C TYR A 201 -11.98 -4.19 3.43
N ASP A 202 -12.12 -4.15 4.73
CA ASP A 202 -11.04 -3.73 5.62
C ASP A 202 -10.00 -4.86 5.73
N VAL A 203 -8.72 -4.52 5.59
CA VAL A 203 -7.61 -5.49 5.60
C VAL A 203 -6.59 -5.09 6.66
N GLY A 204 -6.51 -5.88 7.71
CA GLY A 204 -5.56 -5.71 8.81
C GLY A 204 -5.07 -7.06 9.32
N GLY A 205 -3.91 -7.07 9.97
CA GLY A 205 -3.34 -8.24 10.60
C GLY A 205 -4.14 -8.73 11.81
N ASP A 206 -3.60 -9.72 12.53
CA ASP A 206 -4.24 -10.29 13.73
C ASP A 206 -4.04 -9.43 14.98
N GLU A 207 -3.05 -8.54 14.97
CA GLU A 207 -2.62 -7.77 16.14
C GLU A 207 -3.12 -6.32 16.06
N VAL A 208 -3.70 -5.84 17.14
CA VAL A 208 -4.04 -4.43 17.32
C VAL A 208 -3.07 -3.84 18.33
N LEU A 209 -2.26 -2.89 17.91
CA LEU A 209 -1.19 -2.28 18.69
C LEU A 209 -1.32 -0.76 18.67
N SER A 210 -0.90 -0.09 19.73
CA SER A 210 -0.61 1.35 19.63
C SER A 210 0.70 1.56 18.87
N TYR A 211 0.88 2.73 18.27
CA TYR A 211 2.15 3.05 17.60
C TYR A 211 3.36 2.94 18.54
N ARG A 212 3.14 3.23 19.83
CA ARG A 212 4.14 3.06 20.87
C ARG A 212 4.55 1.60 21.05
N GLU A 213 3.57 0.69 21.08
CA GLU A 213 3.84 -0.75 21.20
C GLU A 213 4.53 -1.28 19.96
N LEU A 214 4.12 -0.80 18.78
CA LEU A 214 4.76 -1.15 17.51
C LEU A 214 6.23 -0.74 17.47
N LEU A 215 6.56 0.50 17.89
CA LEU A 215 7.95 0.97 18.02
C LEU A 215 8.75 0.15 19.06
N ALA A 216 8.13 -0.23 20.18
CA ALA A 216 8.78 -1.05 21.20
C ALA A 216 9.07 -2.47 20.67
N LEU A 217 8.13 -3.06 19.96
CA LEU A 217 8.27 -4.36 19.32
C LEU A 217 9.40 -4.34 18.26
N PHE A 218 9.41 -3.31 17.41
CA PHE A 218 10.48 -3.13 16.44
C PHE A 218 11.86 -3.02 17.12
N ALA A 219 11.97 -2.19 18.16
CA ALA A 219 13.23 -2.01 18.89
C ALA A 219 13.72 -3.34 19.54
N ASP A 220 12.79 -4.13 20.09
CA ASP A 220 13.09 -5.44 20.65
C ASP A 220 13.63 -6.40 19.58
N VAL A 221 12.95 -6.52 18.44
CA VAL A 221 13.36 -7.38 17.31
C VAL A 221 14.71 -6.93 16.74
N ALA A 222 14.93 -5.63 16.62
CA ALA A 222 16.18 -5.06 16.12
C ALA A 222 17.33 -5.09 17.15
N GLY A 223 17.11 -5.59 18.36
CA GLY A 223 18.10 -5.61 19.42
C GLY A 223 18.50 -4.22 19.92
N LEU A 224 17.63 -3.23 19.80
CA LEU A 224 17.87 -1.84 20.16
C LEU A 224 17.25 -1.50 21.51
N TRP A 225 18.03 -0.89 22.40
CA TRP A 225 17.48 -0.33 23.62
C TRP A 225 16.96 1.09 23.37
N ARG A 226 15.64 1.27 23.32
CA ARG A 226 14.97 2.54 22.95
C ARG A 226 13.92 2.91 24.00
N PRO A 227 14.32 3.50 25.13
CA PRO A 227 13.37 3.96 26.14
C PRO A 227 12.46 5.04 25.56
N GLN A 228 11.17 4.92 25.91
CA GLN A 228 10.13 5.82 25.42
C GLN A 228 9.59 6.67 26.58
N PHE A 229 9.32 7.94 26.31
CA PHE A 229 8.61 8.81 27.25
C PHE A 229 7.51 9.61 26.55
N VAL A 230 6.40 9.83 27.27
CA VAL A 230 5.28 10.54 26.73
C VAL A 230 5.50 12.03 26.81
N VAL A 231 5.33 12.72 25.67
CA VAL A 231 5.39 14.18 25.58
C VAL A 231 3.98 14.72 25.34
N PRO A 232 3.45 15.54 26.25
CA PRO A 232 2.14 16.13 26.04
C PRO A 232 2.20 17.27 25.02
N LEU A 233 1.08 17.47 24.29
CA LEU A 233 0.80 18.67 23.48
C LEU A 233 1.85 19.07 22.43
N VAL A 234 2.48 18.12 21.77
CA VAL A 234 3.35 18.43 20.62
C VAL A 234 2.48 18.47 19.35
N PRO A 235 2.48 19.61 18.62
CA PRO A 235 1.74 19.70 17.36
C PRO A 235 2.27 18.72 16.30
N HIS A 236 1.37 18.15 15.48
CA HIS A 236 1.74 17.22 14.41
C HIS A 236 2.80 17.79 13.46
N ARG A 237 2.67 19.04 13.07
CA ARG A 237 3.63 19.73 12.17
C ARG A 237 5.05 19.74 12.72
N VAL A 238 5.22 19.94 14.03
CA VAL A 238 6.56 19.93 14.66
C VAL A 238 7.15 18.54 14.63
N VAL A 239 6.32 17.52 14.90
CA VAL A 239 6.76 16.11 14.83
C VAL A 239 7.15 15.77 13.40
N SER A 240 6.32 16.10 12.41
CA SER A 240 6.58 15.82 11.00
C SER A 240 7.88 16.46 10.50
N GLU A 241 8.16 17.72 10.89
CA GLU A 241 9.41 18.39 10.52
C GLU A 241 10.65 17.69 11.09
N ILE A 242 10.60 17.32 12.37
CA ILE A 242 11.71 16.62 13.04
C ILE A 242 11.90 15.23 12.42
N VAL A 243 10.80 14.50 12.22
CA VAL A 243 10.81 13.15 11.67
C VAL A 243 11.32 13.16 10.23
N ALA A 244 10.85 14.09 9.39
CA ALA A 244 11.33 14.25 8.01
C ALA A 244 12.84 14.52 7.95
N LEU A 245 13.33 15.41 8.83
CA LEU A 245 14.75 15.73 8.92
C LEU A 245 15.59 14.52 9.36
N VAL A 246 15.13 13.83 10.41
CA VAL A 246 15.86 12.70 10.99
C VAL A 246 15.82 11.48 10.08
N ALA A 247 14.66 11.18 9.51
CA ALA A 247 14.50 10.02 8.63
C ALA A 247 15.06 10.25 7.22
N GLY A 248 15.13 11.51 6.75
CA GLY A 248 15.53 11.83 5.38
C GLY A 248 14.47 11.43 4.36
N ILE A 249 13.19 11.59 4.72
CA ILE A 249 12.02 11.28 3.89
C ILE A 249 11.33 12.62 3.53
N PRO A 250 10.72 12.76 2.33
CA PRO A 250 10.01 13.96 1.93
C PRO A 250 8.95 14.39 2.95
N ARG A 251 8.82 15.70 3.20
CA ARG A 251 7.92 16.24 4.22
C ARG A 251 6.45 15.93 3.95
N GLY A 252 6.03 15.94 2.69
CA GLY A 252 4.65 15.64 2.29
C GLY A 252 4.24 14.25 2.75
N THR A 253 5.07 13.27 2.47
CA THR A 253 4.89 11.87 2.86
C THR A 253 4.83 11.71 4.39
N VAL A 254 5.79 12.33 5.11
CA VAL A 254 5.80 12.25 6.59
C VAL A 254 4.56 12.91 7.19
N ASN A 255 4.09 14.03 6.63
CA ASN A 255 2.87 14.69 7.11
C ASN A 255 1.65 13.77 6.96
N ALA A 256 1.46 13.15 5.78
CA ALA A 256 0.35 12.23 5.54
C ALA A 256 0.35 11.06 6.53
N LEU A 257 1.53 10.47 6.78
CA LEU A 257 1.69 9.37 7.74
C LEU A 257 1.41 9.84 9.19
N VAL A 258 1.96 10.96 9.61
CA VAL A 258 1.78 11.50 10.98
C VAL A 258 0.33 11.90 11.23
N GLU A 259 -0.36 12.47 10.26
CA GLU A 259 -1.79 12.79 10.37
C GLU A 259 -2.64 11.52 10.56
N SER A 260 -2.33 10.45 9.83
CA SER A 260 -3.02 9.16 9.99
C SER A 260 -2.89 8.58 11.40
N LEU A 261 -1.78 8.83 12.10
CA LEU A 261 -1.56 8.38 13.48
C LEU A 261 -2.44 9.10 14.52
N SER A 262 -3.20 10.12 14.13
CA SER A 262 -4.16 10.81 14.99
C SER A 262 -5.48 10.06 15.14
N HIS A 263 -5.72 9.09 14.27
CA HIS A 263 -6.93 8.29 14.22
C HIS A 263 -6.65 6.84 14.62
N ASP A 264 -7.68 6.13 15.05
CA ASP A 264 -7.59 4.68 15.21
C ASP A 264 -7.69 4.06 13.81
N MET A 265 -6.61 3.41 13.39
CA MET A 265 -6.47 2.75 12.09
C MET A 265 -6.66 1.23 12.28
N VAL A 266 -7.91 0.85 12.61
CA VAL A 266 -8.32 -0.53 12.93
C VAL A 266 -9.51 -0.89 12.05
N CYS A 267 -9.52 -2.13 11.56
CA CYS A 267 -10.60 -2.66 10.75
C CYS A 267 -11.95 -2.58 11.51
N GLN A 268 -12.97 -2.14 10.81
CA GLN A 268 -14.35 -2.07 11.34
C GLN A 268 -15.12 -3.34 11.03
N GLU A 269 -14.60 -4.20 10.17
CA GLU A 269 -15.19 -5.48 9.79
C GLU A 269 -14.08 -6.49 9.46
N ASP A 270 -14.40 -7.76 9.32
CA ASP A 270 -13.47 -8.87 9.09
C ASP A 270 -13.87 -9.78 7.92
N ALA A 271 -14.75 -9.29 7.06
CA ALA A 271 -15.29 -10.07 5.95
C ALA A 271 -14.21 -10.57 4.96
N VAL A 272 -13.08 -9.86 4.87
CA VAL A 272 -11.94 -10.28 4.05
C VAL A 272 -11.50 -11.71 4.38
N ARG A 273 -11.47 -12.07 5.67
CA ARG A 273 -11.04 -13.39 6.15
C ARG A 273 -11.98 -14.53 5.73
N ARG A 274 -13.25 -14.23 5.67
CA ARG A 274 -14.28 -15.21 5.27
C ARG A 274 -14.42 -15.30 3.75
N ASP A 275 -14.37 -14.16 3.08
CA ASP A 275 -14.81 -14.02 1.71
C ASP A 275 -13.66 -14.13 0.70
N LEU A 276 -12.45 -13.70 1.06
CA LEU A 276 -11.30 -13.68 0.15
C LEU A 276 -10.21 -14.68 0.57
N VAL A 277 -9.88 -14.74 1.85
CA VAL A 277 -8.75 -15.56 2.35
C VAL A 277 -9.17 -16.50 3.48
N PRO A 278 -10.17 -17.41 3.26
CA PRO A 278 -10.64 -18.29 4.30
C PRO A 278 -9.53 -19.24 4.77
N GLY A 279 -9.25 -19.20 6.09
CA GLY A 279 -8.23 -20.06 6.70
C GLY A 279 -6.80 -19.53 6.58
N HIS A 280 -6.58 -18.36 5.95
CA HIS A 280 -5.29 -17.71 5.95
C HIS A 280 -4.93 -17.22 7.37
N THR A 281 -3.70 -17.49 7.78
CA THR A 281 -3.14 -16.99 9.04
C THR A 281 -2.24 -15.80 8.72
N PHE A 282 -2.59 -14.64 9.21
CA PHE A 282 -1.82 -13.43 8.98
C PHE A 282 -0.49 -13.49 9.73
N THR A 283 0.55 -12.97 9.10
CA THR A 283 1.90 -12.89 9.63
C THR A 283 1.93 -12.03 10.90
N SER A 284 2.52 -12.51 11.99
CA SER A 284 2.69 -11.70 13.19
C SER A 284 3.61 -10.52 12.94
N MET A 285 3.40 -9.39 13.64
CA MET A 285 4.25 -8.22 13.48
C MET A 285 5.72 -8.48 13.86
N ARG A 286 5.96 -9.37 14.82
CA ARG A 286 7.32 -9.82 15.15
C ARG A 286 7.99 -10.47 13.95
N GLU A 287 7.32 -11.41 13.33
CA GLU A 287 7.82 -12.12 12.15
C GLU A 287 7.99 -11.18 10.94
N ALA A 288 7.03 -10.27 10.73
CA ALA A 288 7.13 -9.26 9.68
C ALA A 288 8.38 -8.36 9.86
N PHE A 289 8.68 -7.96 11.09
CA PHE A 289 9.90 -7.20 11.39
C PHE A 289 11.17 -8.02 11.22
N GLU A 290 11.19 -9.26 11.70
CA GLU A 290 12.33 -10.17 11.53
C GLU A 290 12.67 -10.36 10.06
N ARG A 291 11.68 -10.64 9.21
CA ARG A 291 11.83 -10.78 7.76
C ARG A 291 12.30 -9.47 7.11
N SER A 292 11.70 -8.35 7.49
CA SER A 292 12.04 -7.04 6.94
C SER A 292 13.48 -6.61 7.26
N LEU A 293 13.98 -6.93 8.47
CA LEU A 293 15.35 -6.61 8.88
C LEU A 293 16.39 -7.50 8.19
N GLN A 294 16.04 -8.75 7.86
CA GLN A 294 16.92 -9.68 7.16
C GLN A 294 16.96 -9.44 5.65
N GLY A 295 16.11 -8.55 5.13
CA GLY A 295 15.91 -8.38 3.70
C GLY A 295 15.18 -9.57 3.04
N GLU A 296 14.78 -10.54 3.86
CA GLU A 296 14.08 -11.76 3.47
C GLU A 296 12.57 -11.58 3.52
N THR A 297 12.01 -10.60 2.82
CA THR A 297 10.63 -10.80 2.42
C THR A 297 10.64 -11.90 1.35
N ARG A 298 9.88 -12.96 1.54
CA ARG A 298 9.71 -14.02 0.51
C ARG A 298 9.29 -13.43 -0.82
N ALA A 299 8.64 -12.28 -0.80
CA ALA A 299 8.36 -11.44 -1.93
C ALA A 299 9.62 -10.79 -2.53
N THR A 300 10.65 -10.43 -1.75
CA THR A 300 11.87 -9.78 -2.26
C THR A 300 12.77 -10.72 -3.06
N SER A 301 12.94 -11.96 -2.65
CA SER A 301 13.79 -12.93 -3.39
C SER A 301 13.08 -13.56 -4.59
N ALA A 302 11.74 -13.60 -4.59
CA ALA A 302 10.93 -14.12 -5.69
C ALA A 302 10.38 -13.01 -6.60
N SER A 303 10.25 -11.78 -6.09
CA SER A 303 9.57 -10.67 -6.74
C SER A 303 10.48 -9.72 -7.51
N GLY A 304 11.78 -9.97 -7.53
CA GLY A 304 12.66 -9.17 -8.35
C GLY A 304 12.85 -7.76 -7.84
N ASP A 305 13.21 -7.65 -6.57
CA ASP A 305 13.84 -6.44 -6.11
C ASP A 305 15.04 -6.11 -6.98
N ILE A 306 15.20 -4.85 -7.31
CA ILE A 306 16.35 -4.35 -8.03
C ILE A 306 17.59 -4.73 -7.23
N GLN A 307 18.33 -5.75 -7.68
CA GLN A 307 19.64 -6.15 -7.17
C GLN A 307 19.79 -6.15 -5.62
N GLY A 308 18.76 -6.55 -4.88
CA GLY A 308 18.81 -6.69 -3.41
C GLY A 308 18.38 -5.47 -2.61
N GLU A 309 17.97 -4.39 -3.26
CA GLU A 309 17.25 -3.30 -2.61
C GLU A 309 15.77 -3.39 -2.96
N ALA A 310 14.93 -3.53 -1.95
CA ALA A 310 13.49 -3.50 -2.14
C ALA A 310 13.08 -2.15 -2.75
N PRO A 311 12.23 -2.12 -3.81
CA PRO A 311 11.69 -0.88 -4.30
C PRO A 311 11.05 -0.12 -3.14
N THR A 312 11.42 1.12 -2.96
CA THR A 312 10.76 2.01 -2.00
C THR A 312 9.41 2.43 -2.58
N ASP A 313 8.47 2.81 -1.71
CA ASP A 313 7.29 3.57 -2.12
C ASP A 313 7.78 4.95 -2.61
N ASP A 314 8.34 5.02 -3.80
CA ASP A 314 8.64 6.29 -4.43
C ASP A 314 7.33 6.96 -4.80
N LEU A 315 7.03 7.94 -4.00
CA LEU A 315 5.81 8.72 -3.94
C LEU A 315 5.94 9.93 -4.85
#